data_6cb529ff89c1f7f32a5e672271209e96
#
_entry.id   6cb529ff89c1f7f32a5e672271209e96
#
_cell.length_a   1.000
_cell.length_b   1.000
_cell.length_c   1.000
_cell.angle_alpha   90.00
_cell.angle_beta   90.00
_cell.angle_gamma   90.00
#
_symmetry.space_group_name_H-M   'P 1'
#
loop_
_entity.id
_entity.type
_entity.pdbx_description
1 polymer ?
#
loop_
_entity_poly.entity_id
_entity_poly.type
_entity_poly.pdbx_seq_one_letter_code
_entity_poly.pdbx_strand_id
1 'polypeptide(L)'
;MSGKGKTPAIGIDLGTTYSCVAVWRHDRVEIIPNDQGNRITPSCVAFKETQRLIGDAAMNAAAANPTNTVFDAKRLIGRRFSDPLVQKDVMHWPFKVVSGHEDKPMIVVTYKDEEKQFAAEEISSMVLTKMKEIAEAFLGVQVKDAVITVPAYFNDSQRRATRDAGTISGLNVLRIIVEPTAAAIAYGLDKKSSVERNVLIFDLGGGTFDVSLLTMFDNVIKVKSTAGDTHLGGEDFDNRMVNYFVDEILRKYKKDISSTRRALRRLKTACERLKRNLSFMAHSTIEIDCLYNGIDFESKLSRAKFEELNMDLFQECVGHVEKCLQDAKMDKKSIHDVVLVGGSTRIPKVQQMLQDFFNGKELCKCIHPDEAVAFGAAVQAANLTGQGNQEIQDLVLWDVTPLSLGVGVTDDEMYIVVPRNTTVPSKTEKRFTTRFDNQTAVTFSVYEGERARASDNILLGTFVLSGIAPAPSYVPKLKVWFDIDCNGILIVSAKDEKTSNAKSIVINNVKGMLSKDEIGILLEEAERFKSEDEELKNMFKAKNLLEQYVYSTRAIVMNKKHTLQLPLTDAEKIEDDIRCATRWLEEHKFAGADVFEDKRKELESMWNPIITKCTTF
;
A
#
# COMPACT_ATOMS: atom_id res chain seq x y z
N MET A 1 23.99 38.31 19.98
CA MET A 1 22.61 37.80 20.07
C MET A 1 22.63 36.41 19.52
N SER A 2 22.63 35.37 20.34
CA SER A 2 22.58 33.97 19.91
C SER A 2 21.20 33.72 19.32
N GLY A 3 21.14 33.55 18.01
CA GLY A 3 19.94 33.10 17.36
C GLY A 3 19.50 31.81 18.04
N LYS A 4 18.24 31.71 18.46
CA LYS A 4 17.62 30.44 18.87
C LYS A 4 17.75 29.49 17.66
N GLY A 5 18.76 28.61 17.69
CA GLY A 5 18.91 27.60 16.67
C GLY A 5 17.62 26.81 16.57
N LYS A 6 17.08 26.67 15.35
CA LYS A 6 15.93 25.79 15.10
C LYS A 6 16.28 24.40 15.62
N THR A 7 15.35 23.79 16.34
CA THR A 7 15.49 22.39 16.81
C THR A 7 15.68 21.49 15.60
N PRO A 8 16.69 20.60 15.59
CA PRO A 8 16.91 19.72 14.44
C PRO A 8 15.73 18.77 14.24
N ALA A 9 15.34 18.57 12.98
CA ALA A 9 14.39 17.57 12.58
C ALA A 9 15.13 16.32 12.08
N ILE A 10 14.57 15.14 12.36
CA ILE A 10 15.19 13.85 12.01
C ILE A 10 14.40 13.11 10.93
N GLY A 11 15.09 12.28 10.19
CA GLY A 11 14.49 11.26 9.30
C GLY A 11 14.58 9.90 9.96
N ILE A 12 13.46 9.18 9.98
CA ILE A 12 13.39 7.83 10.52
C ILE A 12 12.88 6.87 9.46
N ASP A 13 13.69 5.85 9.15
CA ASP A 13 13.23 4.64 8.50
C ASP A 13 12.69 3.67 9.55
N LEU A 14 11.37 3.52 9.60
CA LEU A 14 10.70 2.55 10.48
C LEU A 14 10.53 1.22 9.74
N GLY A 15 11.57 0.40 9.70
CA GLY A 15 11.55 -0.87 9.00
C GLY A 15 10.87 -2.01 9.77
N THR A 16 10.51 -3.08 9.07
CA THR A 16 9.91 -4.30 9.67
C THR A 16 10.88 -4.98 10.62
N THR A 17 12.13 -5.15 10.20
CA THR A 17 13.17 -5.86 10.97
C THR A 17 14.16 -4.91 11.64
N TYR A 18 14.55 -3.85 10.96
CA TYR A 18 15.49 -2.84 11.44
C TYR A 18 14.99 -1.44 11.13
N SER A 19 15.22 -0.52 12.05
CA SER A 19 14.96 0.91 11.88
C SER A 19 16.29 1.68 11.85
N CYS A 20 16.28 2.82 11.14
CA CYS A 20 17.44 3.69 10.99
C CYS A 20 17.04 5.14 11.26
N VAL A 21 17.91 5.93 11.87
CA VAL A 21 17.67 7.35 12.12
C VAL A 21 18.83 8.19 11.58
N ALA A 22 18.46 9.31 10.94
CA ALA A 22 19.40 10.24 10.34
C ALA A 22 19.02 11.70 10.60
N VAL A 23 19.99 12.59 10.49
CA VAL A 23 19.81 14.03 10.64
C VAL A 23 20.58 14.78 9.57
N TRP A 24 20.01 15.91 9.11
CA TRP A 24 20.75 16.89 8.30
C TRP A 24 21.54 17.83 9.19
N ARG A 25 22.86 17.84 9.03
CA ARG A 25 23.77 18.65 9.85
C ARG A 25 25.04 18.96 9.07
N HIS A 26 25.57 20.19 9.21
CA HIS A 26 26.80 20.63 8.53
C HIS A 26 26.76 20.39 7.02
N ASP A 27 25.63 20.75 6.38
CA ASP A 27 25.37 20.61 4.94
C ASP A 27 25.49 19.17 4.40
N ARG A 28 25.26 18.16 5.26
CA ARG A 28 25.21 16.75 4.90
C ARG A 28 24.26 15.97 5.77
N VAL A 29 23.90 14.78 5.32
CA VAL A 29 23.19 13.81 6.16
C VAL A 29 24.18 13.00 6.99
N GLU A 30 23.87 12.86 8.27
CA GLU A 30 24.60 11.98 9.20
C GLU A 30 23.64 10.88 9.67
N ILE A 31 24.01 9.60 9.39
CA ILE A 31 23.32 8.43 9.98
C ILE A 31 23.78 8.32 11.43
N ILE A 32 22.84 8.25 12.34
CA ILE A 32 23.11 8.26 13.77
C ILE A 32 23.24 6.81 14.28
N PRO A 33 24.40 6.41 14.81
CA PRO A 33 24.58 5.09 15.41
C PRO A 33 23.86 5.01 16.76
N ASN A 34 23.36 3.81 17.09
CA ASN A 34 22.74 3.53 18.38
C ASN A 34 23.81 3.37 19.51
N ASP A 35 23.32 3.08 20.72
CA ASP A 35 24.15 2.88 21.92
C ASP A 35 25.12 1.68 21.84
N GLN A 36 24.94 0.78 20.87
CA GLN A 36 25.86 -0.32 20.55
C GLN A 36 26.83 0.01 19.39
N GLY A 37 26.76 1.22 18.85
CA GLY A 37 27.54 1.65 17.69
C GLY A 37 26.99 1.16 16.34
N ASN A 38 25.84 0.50 16.31
CA ASN A 38 25.20 0.04 15.09
C ASN A 38 24.43 1.17 14.40
N ARG A 39 24.52 1.28 13.08
CA ARG A 39 23.82 2.31 12.27
C ARG A 39 22.36 1.97 12.00
N ILE A 40 21.95 0.74 12.26
CA ILE A 40 20.58 0.25 12.25
C ILE A 40 20.25 -0.38 13.59
N THR A 41 19.00 -0.30 14.00
CA THR A 41 18.51 -0.81 15.29
C THR A 41 17.39 -1.81 15.04
N PRO A 42 17.40 -3.01 15.66
CA PRO A 42 16.30 -3.96 15.50
C PRO A 42 14.95 -3.36 15.90
N SER A 43 13.93 -3.53 15.07
CA SER A 43 12.54 -3.15 15.36
C SER A 43 11.89 -4.18 16.27
N CYS A 44 12.39 -4.29 17.49
CA CYS A 44 12.08 -5.34 18.45
C CYS A 44 11.89 -4.75 19.86
N VAL A 45 10.86 -5.24 20.58
CA VAL A 45 10.54 -4.83 21.97
C VAL A 45 10.36 -6.08 22.83
N ALA A 46 11.09 -6.20 23.92
CA ALA A 46 10.96 -7.29 24.88
C ALA A 46 10.47 -6.78 26.24
N PHE A 47 9.48 -7.46 26.79
CA PHE A 47 8.89 -7.16 28.10
C PHE A 47 9.42 -8.16 29.12
N LYS A 48 10.06 -7.66 30.17
CA LYS A 48 10.53 -8.42 31.33
C LYS A 48 9.75 -8.00 32.56
N GLU A 49 9.93 -8.74 33.66
CA GLU A 49 9.22 -8.48 34.94
C GLU A 49 9.25 -6.99 35.36
N THR A 50 10.40 -6.33 35.24
CA THR A 50 10.58 -4.96 35.75
C THR A 50 10.89 -3.92 34.67
N GLN A 51 11.26 -4.34 33.47
CA GLN A 51 11.76 -3.42 32.44
C GLN A 51 11.32 -3.80 31.02
N ARG A 52 11.26 -2.81 30.18
CA ARG A 52 11.05 -2.95 28.74
C ARG A 52 12.39 -2.70 28.02
N LEU A 53 12.78 -3.65 27.16
CA LEU A 53 13.97 -3.57 26.33
C LEU A 53 13.57 -3.25 24.90
N ILE A 54 14.36 -2.46 24.18
CA ILE A 54 14.09 -2.08 22.78
C ILE A 54 15.39 -2.24 21.98
N GLY A 55 15.28 -2.62 20.71
CA GLY A 55 16.40 -2.75 19.79
C GLY A 55 17.29 -3.95 20.09
N ASP A 56 18.60 -3.77 20.05
CA ASP A 56 19.60 -4.84 20.26
C ASP A 56 19.41 -5.56 21.60
N ALA A 57 19.09 -4.84 22.67
CA ALA A 57 18.84 -5.42 23.98
C ALA A 57 17.62 -6.37 23.97
N ALA A 58 16.56 -6.01 23.25
CA ALA A 58 15.37 -6.85 23.07
C ALA A 58 15.69 -8.09 22.22
N MET A 59 16.43 -7.92 21.12
CA MET A 59 16.85 -9.01 20.24
C MET A 59 17.71 -10.03 20.98
N ASN A 60 18.64 -9.57 21.80
CA ASN A 60 19.49 -10.45 22.63
C ASN A 60 18.68 -11.23 23.69
N ALA A 61 17.56 -10.69 24.17
CA ALA A 61 16.67 -11.37 25.12
C ALA A 61 15.69 -12.36 24.45
N ALA A 62 15.46 -12.25 23.14
CA ALA A 62 14.39 -12.93 22.42
C ALA A 62 14.39 -14.46 22.56
N ALA A 63 15.57 -15.09 22.58
CA ALA A 63 15.69 -16.55 22.73
C ALA A 63 15.31 -17.04 24.14
N ALA A 64 15.56 -16.22 25.16
CA ALA A 64 15.22 -16.54 26.55
C ALA A 64 13.78 -16.17 26.92
N ASN A 65 13.22 -15.19 26.24
CA ASN A 65 11.89 -14.62 26.50
C ASN A 65 11.03 -14.50 25.21
N PRO A 66 10.84 -15.59 24.44
CA PRO A 66 10.24 -15.49 23.11
C PRO A 66 8.78 -15.05 23.12
N THR A 67 8.00 -15.40 24.13
CA THR A 67 6.56 -15.08 24.23
C THR A 67 6.28 -13.61 24.56
N ASN A 68 7.24 -12.91 25.15
CA ASN A 68 7.14 -11.52 25.54
C ASN A 68 8.12 -10.64 24.75
N THR A 69 8.63 -11.14 23.62
CA THR A 69 9.49 -10.38 22.71
C THR A 69 8.77 -10.20 21.37
N VAL A 70 8.39 -8.96 21.10
CA VAL A 70 7.58 -8.55 19.94
C VAL A 70 8.50 -8.02 18.84
N PHE A 71 8.30 -8.51 17.64
CA PHE A 71 8.94 -8.07 16.40
C PHE A 71 7.89 -8.11 15.29
N ASP A 72 8.19 -7.66 14.08
CA ASP A 72 7.26 -7.60 12.95
C ASP A 72 5.98 -6.77 13.20
N ALA A 73 5.99 -5.85 14.17
CA ALA A 73 4.82 -5.01 14.45
C ALA A 73 4.33 -4.22 13.21
N LYS A 74 5.24 -3.91 12.28
CA LYS A 74 4.91 -3.28 11.00
C LYS A 74 4.01 -4.15 10.12
N ARG A 75 4.00 -5.48 10.31
CA ARG A 75 3.07 -6.42 9.65
C ARG A 75 1.67 -6.42 10.26
N LEU A 76 1.49 -5.78 11.43
CA LEU A 76 0.20 -5.65 12.13
C LEU A 76 -0.38 -4.25 12.06
N ILE A 77 0.47 -3.23 11.90
CA ILE A 77 0.07 -1.83 12.01
C ILE A 77 -0.99 -1.45 10.96
N GLY A 78 -2.09 -0.88 11.42
CA GLY A 78 -3.21 -0.46 10.58
C GLY A 78 -3.99 -1.61 9.91
N ARG A 79 -3.84 -2.87 10.37
CA ARG A 79 -4.51 -4.06 9.87
C ARG A 79 -5.64 -4.53 10.76
N ARG A 80 -6.43 -5.49 10.27
CA ARG A 80 -7.43 -6.23 11.05
C ARG A 80 -6.87 -7.56 11.53
N PHE A 81 -7.35 -8.02 12.68
CA PHE A 81 -6.99 -9.36 13.18
C PHE A 81 -7.48 -10.47 12.24
N SER A 82 -8.69 -10.32 11.66
CA SER A 82 -9.28 -11.31 10.75
C SER A 82 -8.60 -11.37 9.37
N ASP A 83 -7.66 -10.47 9.07
CA ASP A 83 -6.88 -10.48 7.84
C ASP A 83 -6.20 -11.83 7.63
N PRO A 84 -6.37 -12.52 6.48
CA PRO A 84 -5.78 -13.82 6.21
C PRO A 84 -4.27 -13.88 6.39
N LEU A 85 -3.56 -12.78 6.11
CA LEU A 85 -2.11 -12.71 6.25
C LEU A 85 -1.70 -12.52 7.70
N VAL A 86 -2.44 -11.70 8.46
CA VAL A 86 -2.27 -11.63 9.92
C VAL A 86 -2.48 -13.00 10.54
N GLN A 87 -3.52 -13.74 10.12
CA GLN A 87 -3.77 -15.10 10.61
C GLN A 87 -2.64 -16.07 10.24
N LYS A 88 -2.05 -15.94 9.06
CA LYS A 88 -0.88 -16.72 8.63
C LYS A 88 0.35 -16.39 9.47
N ASP A 89 0.62 -15.11 9.71
CA ASP A 89 1.76 -14.65 10.51
C ASP A 89 1.64 -15.05 11.98
N VAL A 90 0.44 -14.98 12.56
CA VAL A 90 0.15 -15.40 13.94
C VAL A 90 0.63 -16.84 14.20
N MET A 91 0.59 -17.72 13.20
CA MET A 91 1.07 -19.09 13.32
C MET A 91 2.61 -19.19 13.45
N HIS A 92 3.34 -18.17 13.00
CA HIS A 92 4.80 -18.14 13.03
C HIS A 92 5.38 -17.33 14.20
N TRP A 93 4.57 -16.48 14.84
CA TRP A 93 5.05 -15.67 15.97
C TRP A 93 5.02 -16.44 17.29
N PRO A 94 6.03 -16.27 18.12
CA PRO A 94 6.06 -16.90 19.45
C PRO A 94 5.17 -16.18 20.47
N PHE A 95 4.87 -14.89 20.26
CA PHE A 95 3.95 -14.11 21.09
C PHE A 95 2.50 -14.32 20.64
N LYS A 96 1.54 -14.02 21.52
CA LYS A 96 0.11 -14.19 21.26
C LYS A 96 -0.45 -12.90 20.67
N VAL A 97 -1.29 -13.03 19.63
CA VAL A 97 -2.09 -11.94 19.07
C VAL A 97 -3.56 -12.33 19.15
N VAL A 98 -4.41 -11.40 19.54
CA VAL A 98 -5.86 -11.61 19.70
C VAL A 98 -6.63 -10.49 19.01
N SER A 99 -7.92 -10.74 18.74
CA SER A 99 -8.81 -9.70 18.25
C SER A 99 -9.19 -8.76 19.40
N GLY A 100 -8.97 -7.47 19.21
CA GLY A 100 -9.39 -6.39 20.09
C GLY A 100 -10.67 -5.72 19.61
N HIS A 101 -10.92 -4.51 20.11
CA HIS A 101 -12.04 -3.68 19.68
C HIS A 101 -11.96 -3.38 18.18
N GLU A 102 -13.10 -3.48 17.47
CA GLU A 102 -13.19 -3.26 16.01
C GLU A 102 -12.25 -4.17 15.17
N ASP A 103 -12.02 -5.38 15.65
CA ASP A 103 -11.15 -6.36 15.00
C ASP A 103 -9.68 -5.92 14.88
N LYS A 104 -9.23 -5.03 15.76
CA LYS A 104 -7.84 -4.58 15.82
C LYS A 104 -6.94 -5.68 16.37
N PRO A 105 -5.81 -6.02 15.74
CA PRO A 105 -4.89 -7.00 16.29
C PRO A 105 -4.20 -6.46 17.55
N MET A 106 -4.36 -7.18 18.66
CA MET A 106 -3.77 -6.85 19.95
C MET A 106 -2.72 -7.87 20.34
N ILE A 107 -1.52 -7.40 20.61
CA ILE A 107 -0.37 -8.20 21.02
C ILE A 107 -0.42 -8.41 22.52
N VAL A 108 -0.43 -9.66 22.96
CA VAL A 108 -0.54 -10.04 24.37
C VAL A 108 0.82 -10.43 24.92
N VAL A 109 1.24 -9.80 26.00
CA VAL A 109 2.50 -10.05 26.70
C VAL A 109 2.30 -10.03 28.22
N THR A 110 3.15 -10.74 28.95
CA THR A 110 3.24 -10.62 30.39
C THR A 110 4.25 -9.53 30.74
N TYR A 111 3.82 -8.49 31.43
CA TYR A 111 4.65 -7.38 31.86
C TYR A 111 4.30 -6.97 33.30
N LYS A 112 5.28 -6.96 34.23
CA LYS A 112 5.08 -6.69 35.65
C LYS A 112 4.06 -7.63 36.28
N ASP A 113 4.18 -8.93 35.96
CA ASP A 113 3.29 -10.01 36.41
C ASP A 113 1.82 -9.89 35.98
N GLU A 114 1.52 -8.97 35.06
CA GLU A 114 0.17 -8.77 34.50
C GLU A 114 0.16 -9.10 33.00
N GLU A 115 -0.93 -9.72 32.52
CA GLU A 115 -1.19 -9.83 31.09
C GLU A 115 -1.61 -8.46 30.56
N LYS A 116 -0.85 -7.91 29.59
CA LYS A 116 -1.13 -6.64 28.93
C LYS A 116 -1.30 -6.83 27.44
N GLN A 117 -2.15 -6.00 26.87
CA GLN A 117 -2.43 -5.97 25.45
C GLN A 117 -1.96 -4.65 24.87
N PHE A 118 -1.22 -4.74 23.77
CA PHE A 118 -0.70 -3.59 23.06
C PHE A 118 -1.14 -3.63 21.59
N ALA A 119 -1.55 -2.49 21.05
CA ALA A 119 -1.73 -2.33 19.62
C ALA A 119 -0.38 -2.25 18.91
N ALA A 120 -0.35 -2.54 17.62
CA ALA A 120 0.86 -2.46 16.81
C ALA A 120 1.45 -1.03 16.76
N GLU A 121 0.60 0.00 16.83
CA GLU A 121 0.99 1.41 16.94
C GLU A 121 1.76 1.70 18.22
N GLU A 122 1.37 1.08 19.34
CA GLU A 122 2.05 1.23 20.62
C GLU A 122 3.44 0.58 20.60
N ILE A 123 3.57 -0.62 20.01
CA ILE A 123 4.87 -1.29 19.83
C ILE A 123 5.76 -0.46 18.89
N SER A 124 5.21 0.03 17.78
CA SER A 124 5.94 0.88 16.84
C SER A 124 6.36 2.20 17.48
N SER A 125 5.52 2.80 18.33
CA SER A 125 5.86 4.00 19.08
C SER A 125 7.04 3.80 20.04
N MET A 126 7.17 2.61 20.62
CA MET A 126 8.32 2.26 21.48
C MET A 126 9.62 2.23 20.67
N VAL A 127 9.58 1.70 19.44
CA VAL A 127 10.72 1.74 18.52
C VAL A 127 11.05 3.18 18.13
N LEU A 128 10.03 3.97 17.77
CA LEU A 128 10.22 5.40 17.43
C LEU A 128 10.76 6.23 18.61
N THR A 129 10.32 5.93 19.83
CA THR A 129 10.90 6.53 21.06
C THR A 129 12.40 6.22 21.16
N LYS A 130 12.82 4.98 20.89
CA LYS A 130 14.23 4.61 20.87
C LYS A 130 15.01 5.36 19.79
N MET A 131 14.43 5.55 18.59
CA MET A 131 15.07 6.33 17.52
C MET A 131 15.24 7.80 17.93
N LYS A 132 14.23 8.38 18.60
CA LYS A 132 14.29 9.72 19.16
C LYS A 132 15.38 9.83 20.24
N GLU A 133 15.43 8.91 21.19
CA GLU A 133 16.45 8.87 22.24
C GLU A 133 17.88 8.79 21.69
N ILE A 134 18.08 7.96 20.65
CA ILE A 134 19.36 7.83 19.94
C ILE A 134 19.74 9.18 19.32
N ALA A 135 18.78 9.86 18.66
CA ALA A 135 19.02 11.16 18.04
C ALA A 135 19.31 12.25 19.09
N GLU A 136 18.55 12.30 20.19
CA GLU A 136 18.74 13.25 21.28
C GLU A 136 20.10 13.07 21.97
N ALA A 137 20.51 11.83 22.22
CA ALA A 137 21.83 11.51 22.77
C ALA A 137 22.97 11.97 21.86
N PHE A 138 22.83 11.77 20.55
CA PHE A 138 23.83 12.20 19.56
C PHE A 138 23.90 13.72 19.40
N LEU A 139 22.74 14.37 19.38
CA LEU A 139 22.64 15.80 19.12
C LEU A 139 22.88 16.67 20.37
N GLY A 140 22.69 16.09 21.56
CA GLY A 140 22.76 16.83 22.85
C GLY A 140 21.60 17.80 23.08
N VAL A 141 20.52 17.68 22.29
CA VAL A 141 19.32 18.55 22.37
C VAL A 141 18.05 17.71 22.15
N GLN A 142 16.92 18.21 22.65
CA GLN A 142 15.63 17.55 22.41
C GLN A 142 15.25 17.59 20.94
N VAL A 143 14.65 16.49 20.45
CA VAL A 143 14.11 16.32 19.11
C VAL A 143 12.60 16.27 19.19
N LYS A 144 11.94 17.11 18.40
CA LYS A 144 10.47 17.18 18.33
C LYS A 144 9.93 16.79 16.95
N ASP A 145 10.62 17.20 15.89
CA ASP A 145 10.14 17.09 14.53
C ASP A 145 10.78 15.90 13.82
N ALA A 146 9.96 15.11 13.11
CA ALA A 146 10.42 13.96 12.36
C ALA A 146 9.68 13.78 11.03
N VAL A 147 10.38 13.24 10.04
CA VAL A 147 9.80 12.58 8.86
C VAL A 147 9.95 11.08 9.06
N ILE A 148 8.86 10.32 8.91
CA ILE A 148 8.84 8.87 9.09
C ILE A 148 8.49 8.21 7.76
N THR A 149 9.12 7.10 7.44
CA THR A 149 8.94 6.40 6.18
C THR A 149 7.91 5.29 6.28
N VAL A 150 7.26 5.01 5.15
CA VAL A 150 6.36 3.89 4.96
C VAL A 150 6.61 3.25 3.59
N PRO A 151 6.35 1.97 3.40
CA PRO A 151 6.38 1.35 2.09
C PRO A 151 5.44 2.05 1.08
N ALA A 152 5.68 1.89 -0.22
CA ALA A 152 4.87 2.54 -1.26
C ALA A 152 3.40 2.14 -1.19
N TYR A 153 3.15 0.86 -0.92
CA TYR A 153 1.81 0.28 -0.84
C TYR A 153 1.11 0.43 0.51
N PHE A 154 1.63 1.20 1.51
CA PHE A 154 0.85 1.48 2.72
C PHE A 154 -0.42 2.26 2.39
N ASN A 155 -1.57 1.65 2.69
CA ASN A 155 -2.87 2.27 2.57
C ASN A 155 -3.02 3.44 3.59
N ASP A 156 -4.09 4.19 3.48
CA ASP A 156 -4.34 5.35 4.36
C ASP A 156 -4.33 4.98 5.85
N SER A 157 -4.87 3.79 6.26
CA SER A 157 -4.83 3.36 7.67
C SER A 157 -3.44 3.10 8.18
N GLN A 158 -2.66 2.38 7.41
CA GLN A 158 -1.29 2.06 7.78
C GLN A 158 -0.43 3.33 7.86
N ARG A 159 -0.66 4.30 6.96
CA ARG A 159 -0.02 5.63 7.00
C ARG A 159 -0.42 6.41 8.25
N ARG A 160 -1.72 6.42 8.59
CA ARG A 160 -2.24 7.06 9.82
C ARG A 160 -1.75 6.36 11.06
N ALA A 161 -1.86 5.05 11.14
CA ALA A 161 -1.37 4.26 12.26
C ALA A 161 0.13 4.48 12.50
N THR A 162 0.93 4.65 11.43
CA THR A 162 2.34 5.02 11.53
C THR A 162 2.52 6.45 12.05
N ARG A 163 1.69 7.40 11.61
CA ARG A 163 1.69 8.77 12.13
C ARG A 163 1.29 8.81 13.60
N ASP A 164 0.26 8.04 13.98
CA ASP A 164 -0.20 7.92 15.37
C ASP A 164 0.89 7.34 16.25
N ALA A 165 1.60 6.29 15.78
CA ALA A 165 2.77 5.76 16.48
C ALA A 165 3.86 6.85 16.72
N GLY A 166 4.09 7.70 15.71
CA GLY A 166 4.98 8.86 15.85
C GLY A 166 4.48 9.86 16.90
N THR A 167 3.19 10.16 16.91
CA THR A 167 2.57 11.06 17.90
C THR A 167 2.64 10.46 19.30
N ILE A 168 2.36 9.17 19.47
CA ILE A 168 2.46 8.44 20.75
C ILE A 168 3.91 8.48 21.28
N SER A 169 4.92 8.45 20.40
CA SER A 169 6.34 8.59 20.79
C SER A 169 6.73 10.03 21.17
N GLY A 170 5.80 10.98 21.12
CA GLY A 170 6.04 12.41 21.37
C GLY A 170 6.81 13.11 20.25
N LEU A 171 6.72 12.61 19.02
CA LEU A 171 7.23 13.28 17.83
C LEU A 171 6.11 14.06 17.12
N ASN A 172 6.43 15.24 16.62
CA ASN A 172 5.63 15.94 15.64
C ASN A 172 5.98 15.41 14.25
N VAL A 173 5.10 14.59 13.68
CA VAL A 173 5.32 13.96 12.36
C VAL A 173 5.03 14.99 11.27
N LEU A 174 6.09 15.62 10.76
CA LEU A 174 6.00 16.62 9.68
C LEU A 174 5.46 16.02 8.39
N ARG A 175 5.89 14.80 8.08
CA ARG A 175 5.48 14.06 6.86
C ARG A 175 5.62 12.56 7.04
N ILE A 176 4.72 11.82 6.42
CA ILE A 176 4.92 10.40 6.08
C ILE A 176 5.41 10.35 4.63
N ILE A 177 6.61 9.80 4.39
CA ILE A 177 7.22 9.69 3.06
C ILE A 177 7.35 8.22 2.67
N VAL A 178 7.22 7.94 1.39
CA VAL A 178 7.34 6.60 0.81
C VAL A 178 8.81 6.17 0.74
N GLU A 179 9.12 4.93 1.16
CA GLU A 179 10.49 4.40 1.24
C GLU A 179 11.27 4.51 -0.08
N PRO A 180 10.78 4.00 -1.23
CA PRO A 180 11.48 4.17 -2.50
C PRO A 180 11.68 5.64 -2.91
N THR A 181 10.75 6.51 -2.55
CA THR A 181 10.85 7.94 -2.82
C THR A 181 11.94 8.60 -1.96
N ALA A 182 12.04 8.22 -0.69
CA ALA A 182 13.14 8.65 0.17
C ALA A 182 14.49 8.15 -0.36
N ALA A 183 14.58 6.89 -0.78
CA ALA A 183 15.79 6.35 -1.40
C ALA A 183 16.17 7.06 -2.70
N ALA A 184 15.19 7.49 -3.49
CA ALA A 184 15.41 8.28 -4.69
C ALA A 184 15.99 9.67 -4.39
N ILE A 185 15.59 10.31 -3.28
CA ILE A 185 16.19 11.56 -2.81
C ILE A 185 17.69 11.33 -2.50
N ALA A 186 18.01 10.26 -1.75
CA ALA A 186 19.40 9.93 -1.42
C ALA A 186 20.24 9.71 -2.69
N TYR A 187 19.70 8.98 -3.66
CA TYR A 187 20.35 8.73 -4.94
C TYR A 187 20.54 10.01 -5.76
N GLY A 188 19.52 10.87 -5.84
CA GLY A 188 19.54 12.10 -6.64
C GLY A 188 20.54 13.13 -6.16
N LEU A 189 20.74 13.24 -4.87
CA LEU A 189 21.75 14.13 -4.29
C LEU A 189 23.19 13.67 -4.61
N ASP A 190 23.40 12.35 -4.76
CA ASP A 190 24.70 11.79 -5.12
C ASP A 190 24.98 11.92 -6.63
N LYS A 191 23.92 11.83 -7.46
CA LYS A 191 24.04 11.84 -8.92
C LYS A 191 23.17 12.89 -9.60
N LYS A 192 23.59 14.14 -9.52
CA LYS A 192 22.95 15.24 -10.24
C LYS A 192 23.04 15.07 -11.76
N SER A 193 21.93 15.33 -12.43
CA SER A 193 21.88 15.29 -13.89
C SER A 193 20.99 16.41 -14.41
N SER A 194 21.53 17.21 -15.31
CA SER A 194 20.77 18.18 -16.11
C SER A 194 20.02 17.54 -17.28
N VAL A 195 20.10 16.22 -17.42
CA VAL A 195 19.36 15.43 -18.41
C VAL A 195 18.37 14.55 -17.69
N GLU A 196 17.16 14.46 -18.21
CA GLU A 196 16.11 13.58 -17.67
C GLU A 196 16.58 12.13 -17.61
N ARG A 197 16.50 11.52 -16.44
CA ARG A 197 16.88 10.12 -16.19
C ARG A 197 15.70 9.34 -15.63
N ASN A 198 15.48 8.17 -16.20
CA ASN A 198 14.54 7.19 -15.69
C ASN A 198 15.29 6.26 -14.75
N VAL A 199 14.88 6.23 -13.49
CA VAL A 199 15.53 5.46 -12.42
C VAL A 199 14.52 4.49 -11.85
N LEU A 200 14.92 3.24 -11.70
CA LEU A 200 14.13 2.23 -11.02
C LEU A 200 14.75 2.00 -9.64
N ILE A 201 13.98 2.25 -8.60
CA ILE A 201 14.33 1.89 -7.22
C ILE A 201 13.76 0.51 -6.95
N PHE A 202 14.62 -0.43 -6.57
CA PHE A 202 14.28 -1.79 -6.19
C PHE A 202 14.60 -1.94 -4.71
N ASP A 203 13.56 -1.88 -3.87
CA ASP A 203 13.67 -1.94 -2.42
C ASP A 203 13.16 -3.28 -1.90
N LEU A 204 14.08 -4.17 -1.54
CA LEU A 204 13.79 -5.46 -0.94
C LEU A 204 14.29 -5.48 0.50
N GLY A 205 13.37 -5.22 1.41
CA GLY A 205 13.62 -5.13 2.85
C GLY A 205 13.54 -6.47 3.58
N GLY A 206 13.28 -6.42 4.89
CA GLY A 206 13.07 -7.59 5.72
C GLY A 206 11.69 -8.20 5.60
N GLY A 207 10.66 -7.37 5.42
CA GLY A 207 9.27 -7.82 5.39
C GLY A 207 8.43 -7.28 4.26
N THR A 208 8.96 -6.35 3.46
CA THR A 208 8.27 -5.70 2.34
C THR A 208 9.17 -5.63 1.13
N PHE A 209 8.57 -5.63 -0.04
CA PHE A 209 9.19 -5.39 -1.32
C PHE A 209 8.46 -4.27 -2.06
N ASP A 210 9.19 -3.24 -2.44
CA ASP A 210 8.68 -2.12 -3.25
C ASP A 210 9.58 -1.91 -4.47
N VAL A 211 8.96 -1.67 -5.61
CA VAL A 211 9.64 -1.21 -6.82
C VAL A 211 8.96 0.06 -7.32
N SER A 212 9.73 1.12 -7.52
CA SER A 212 9.23 2.39 -8.05
C SER A 212 10.04 2.85 -9.23
N LEU A 213 9.35 3.22 -10.29
CA LEU A 213 9.92 3.84 -11.47
C LEU A 213 9.68 5.34 -11.40
N LEU A 214 10.75 6.09 -11.49
CA LEU A 214 10.70 7.55 -11.40
C LEU A 214 11.56 8.21 -12.47
N THR A 215 11.21 9.45 -12.77
CA THR A 215 11.98 10.34 -13.62
C THR A 215 12.61 11.41 -12.75
N MET A 216 13.89 11.63 -12.93
CA MET A 216 14.68 12.64 -12.22
C MET A 216 15.24 13.65 -13.21
N PHE A 217 15.05 14.93 -12.92
CA PHE A 217 15.57 16.03 -13.73
C PHE A 217 15.84 17.23 -12.81
N ASP A 218 17.05 17.72 -12.78
CA ASP A 218 17.50 18.74 -11.82
C ASP A 218 17.10 18.35 -10.38
N ASN A 219 16.34 19.21 -9.69
CA ASN A 219 15.85 18.96 -8.33
C ASN A 219 14.41 18.39 -8.32
N VAL A 220 13.90 17.89 -9.45
CA VAL A 220 12.55 17.32 -9.54
C VAL A 220 12.62 15.80 -9.57
N ILE A 221 11.95 15.15 -8.63
CA ILE A 221 11.75 13.71 -8.58
C ILE A 221 10.26 13.44 -8.81
N LYS A 222 9.93 12.73 -9.88
CA LYS A 222 8.57 12.38 -10.25
C LYS A 222 8.40 10.88 -10.34
N VAL A 223 7.61 10.30 -9.46
CA VAL A 223 7.22 8.89 -9.55
C VAL A 223 6.27 8.72 -10.74
N LYS A 224 6.51 7.70 -11.56
CA LYS A 224 5.69 7.34 -12.73
C LYS A 224 4.76 6.18 -12.40
N SER A 225 5.30 5.17 -11.72
CA SER A 225 4.56 4.00 -11.29
C SER A 225 5.23 3.37 -10.09
N THR A 226 4.46 2.61 -9.33
CA THR A 226 4.95 1.80 -8.23
C THR A 226 4.29 0.42 -8.27
N ALA A 227 5.01 -0.60 -7.86
CA ALA A 227 4.54 -1.98 -7.70
C ALA A 227 5.24 -2.60 -6.49
N GLY A 228 4.74 -3.72 -5.97
CA GLY A 228 5.39 -4.37 -4.84
C GLY A 228 4.48 -5.31 -4.07
N ASP A 229 5.04 -5.89 -3.03
CA ASP A 229 4.37 -6.76 -2.09
C ASP A 229 4.76 -6.39 -0.65
N THR A 230 3.81 -6.42 0.23
CA THR A 230 3.97 -6.02 1.64
C THR A 230 4.20 -7.18 2.59
N HIS A 231 4.23 -8.37 2.02
CA HIS A 231 4.50 -9.60 2.73
C HIS A 231 5.61 -10.43 2.04
N LEU A 232 6.53 -9.74 1.36
CA LEU A 232 7.67 -10.34 0.66
C LEU A 232 8.96 -9.69 1.12
N GLY A 233 9.85 -10.47 1.74
CA GLY A 233 11.13 -9.95 2.21
C GLY A 233 12.02 -10.99 2.87
N GLY A 234 13.06 -10.52 3.55
CA GLY A 234 14.07 -11.35 4.20
C GLY A 234 13.50 -12.33 5.23
N GLU A 235 12.44 -11.94 5.96
CA GLU A 235 11.75 -12.78 6.93
C GLU A 235 11.09 -14.02 6.28
N ASP A 236 10.56 -13.86 5.07
CA ASP A 236 9.92 -14.96 4.34
C ASP A 236 10.97 -15.96 3.86
N PHE A 237 12.14 -15.46 3.45
CA PHE A 237 13.28 -16.31 3.11
C PHE A 237 13.80 -17.08 4.33
N ASP A 238 13.83 -16.46 5.50
CA ASP A 238 14.19 -17.10 6.76
C ASP A 238 13.17 -18.18 7.15
N ASN A 239 11.87 -17.89 7.02
CA ASN A 239 10.80 -18.83 7.33
C ASN A 239 10.87 -20.10 6.45
N ARG A 240 11.25 -19.98 5.16
CA ARG A 240 11.50 -21.13 4.27
C ARG A 240 12.65 -22.02 4.78
N MET A 241 13.74 -21.40 5.24
CA MET A 241 14.85 -22.16 5.85
C MET A 241 14.47 -22.78 7.19
N VAL A 242 13.71 -22.07 8.02
CA VAL A 242 13.21 -22.62 9.30
C VAL A 242 12.40 -23.89 9.04
N ASN A 243 11.43 -23.83 8.10
CA ASN A 243 10.61 -24.99 7.75
C ASN A 243 11.49 -26.15 7.22
N TYR A 244 12.44 -25.87 6.34
CA TYR A 244 13.39 -26.87 5.83
C TYR A 244 14.16 -27.57 6.96
N PHE A 245 14.66 -26.81 7.93
CA PHE A 245 15.41 -27.39 9.06
C PHE A 245 14.52 -28.08 10.10
N VAL A 246 13.29 -27.62 10.31
CA VAL A 246 12.30 -28.33 11.14
C VAL A 246 12.06 -29.75 10.58
N ASP A 247 11.85 -29.85 9.26
CA ASP A 247 11.68 -31.13 8.57
C ASP A 247 12.97 -32.01 8.66
N GLU A 248 14.14 -31.39 8.53
CA GLU A 248 15.42 -32.10 8.69
C GLU A 248 15.60 -32.64 10.10
N ILE A 249 15.30 -31.85 11.14
CA ILE A 249 15.36 -32.24 12.54
C ILE A 249 14.40 -33.40 12.81
N LEU A 250 13.18 -33.31 12.32
CA LEU A 250 12.18 -34.37 12.44
C LEU A 250 12.67 -35.66 11.78
N ARG A 251 13.27 -35.59 10.60
CA ARG A 251 13.79 -36.74 9.86
C ARG A 251 15.01 -37.37 10.55
N LYS A 252 15.97 -36.52 10.98
CA LYS A 252 17.27 -36.95 11.54
C LYS A 252 17.15 -37.45 12.98
N TYR A 253 16.43 -36.69 13.81
CA TYR A 253 16.37 -36.95 15.27
C TYR A 253 15.02 -37.53 15.72
N LYS A 254 14.03 -37.64 14.83
CA LYS A 254 12.64 -38.08 15.16
C LYS A 254 11.99 -37.21 16.24
N LYS A 255 12.31 -35.91 16.25
CA LYS A 255 11.80 -34.93 17.19
C LYS A 255 11.09 -33.81 16.44
N ASP A 256 9.86 -33.52 16.83
CA ASP A 256 9.13 -32.37 16.35
C ASP A 256 9.38 -31.18 17.28
N ILE A 257 9.95 -30.12 16.74
CA ILE A 257 10.22 -28.87 17.46
C ILE A 257 9.21 -27.75 17.11
N SER A 258 8.23 -28.03 16.24
CA SER A 258 7.27 -27.01 15.71
C SER A 258 6.45 -26.34 16.81
N SER A 259 6.18 -27.03 17.92
CA SER A 259 5.46 -26.49 19.07
C SER A 259 6.36 -25.75 20.08
N THR A 260 7.69 -25.81 19.93
CA THR A 260 8.63 -25.29 20.93
C THR A 260 9.12 -23.89 20.54
N ARG A 261 8.43 -22.87 21.02
CA ARG A 261 8.69 -21.45 20.71
C ARG A 261 10.15 -21.02 20.89
N ARG A 262 10.81 -21.50 21.96
CA ARG A 262 12.23 -21.20 22.24
C ARG A 262 13.15 -21.80 21.17
N ALA A 263 12.92 -23.07 20.79
CA ALA A 263 13.72 -23.74 19.79
C ALA A 263 13.54 -23.09 18.41
N LEU A 264 12.30 -22.82 18.01
CA LEU A 264 12.00 -22.12 16.77
C LEU A 264 12.63 -20.72 16.71
N ARG A 265 12.60 -19.95 17.81
CA ARG A 265 13.22 -18.61 17.84
C ARG A 265 14.73 -18.70 17.68
N ARG A 266 15.39 -19.67 18.35
CA ARG A 266 16.85 -19.90 18.18
C ARG A 266 17.19 -20.33 16.76
N LEU A 267 16.39 -21.22 16.18
CA LEU A 267 16.54 -21.66 14.80
C LEU A 267 16.38 -20.51 13.83
N LYS A 268 15.34 -19.67 13.99
CA LYS A 268 15.11 -18.51 13.15
C LYS A 268 16.28 -17.51 13.19
N THR A 269 16.81 -17.23 14.39
CA THR A 269 17.97 -16.34 14.54
C THR A 269 19.21 -16.91 13.84
N ALA A 270 19.40 -18.24 13.91
CA ALA A 270 20.51 -18.91 13.23
C ALA A 270 20.31 -18.94 11.70
N CYS A 271 19.07 -19.10 11.21
CA CYS A 271 18.72 -19.00 9.79
C CYS A 271 19.00 -17.61 9.22
N GLU A 272 18.66 -16.52 9.93
CA GLU A 272 18.98 -15.17 9.50
C GLU A 272 20.49 -14.96 9.33
N ARG A 273 21.29 -15.44 10.31
CA ARG A 273 22.76 -15.40 10.19
C ARG A 273 23.25 -16.22 8.99
N LEU A 274 22.70 -17.42 8.82
CA LEU A 274 23.00 -18.29 7.70
C LEU A 274 22.70 -17.62 6.35
N LYS A 275 21.53 -16.98 6.19
CA LYS A 275 21.16 -16.18 5.01
C LYS A 275 22.20 -15.11 4.69
N ARG A 276 22.60 -14.34 5.68
CA ARG A 276 23.63 -13.30 5.52
C ARG A 276 24.96 -13.90 5.06
N ASN A 277 25.41 -15.01 5.68
CA ASN A 277 26.65 -15.69 5.28
C ASN A 277 26.58 -16.20 3.85
N LEU A 278 25.45 -16.78 3.43
CA LEU A 278 25.26 -17.31 2.07
C LEU A 278 25.24 -16.21 0.99
N SER A 279 25.09 -14.94 1.35
CA SER A 279 25.29 -13.83 0.40
C SER A 279 26.76 -13.65 -0.01
N PHE A 280 27.70 -14.10 0.81
CA PHE A 280 29.15 -13.99 0.56
C PHE A 280 29.83 -15.34 0.32
N MET A 281 29.31 -16.43 0.91
CA MET A 281 29.88 -17.77 0.87
C MET A 281 29.01 -18.70 0.02
N ALA A 282 29.64 -19.68 -0.66
CA ALA A 282 28.91 -20.72 -1.40
C ALA A 282 28.23 -21.74 -0.47
N HIS A 283 28.77 -21.91 0.76
CA HIS A 283 28.24 -22.79 1.81
C HIS A 283 28.40 -22.13 3.17
N SER A 284 27.50 -22.42 4.09
CA SER A 284 27.64 -22.04 5.50
C SER A 284 26.99 -23.08 6.39
N THR A 285 27.49 -23.21 7.62
CA THR A 285 27.00 -24.16 8.63
C THR A 285 26.12 -23.43 9.63
N ILE A 286 25.03 -24.09 10.04
CA ILE A 286 24.19 -23.71 11.17
C ILE A 286 24.53 -24.65 12.34
N GLU A 287 24.88 -24.06 13.47
CA GLU A 287 25.24 -24.79 14.71
C GLU A 287 24.43 -24.19 15.86
N ILE A 288 23.70 -25.02 16.60
CA ILE A 288 22.87 -24.59 17.72
C ILE A 288 22.98 -25.61 18.84
N ASP A 289 23.77 -25.29 19.84
CA ASP A 289 23.94 -26.15 21.03
C ASP A 289 22.61 -26.25 21.80
N CYS A 290 22.30 -27.45 22.30
CA CYS A 290 21.09 -27.68 23.09
C CYS A 290 19.82 -27.07 22.49
N LEU A 291 19.59 -27.28 21.20
CA LEU A 291 18.42 -26.71 20.52
C LEU A 291 17.11 -27.18 21.14
N TYR A 292 17.02 -28.50 21.39
CA TYR A 292 15.83 -29.13 21.94
C TYR A 292 16.18 -30.41 22.74
N ASN A 293 15.75 -30.49 24.01
CA ASN A 293 15.93 -31.66 24.88
C ASN A 293 17.35 -32.24 24.89
N GLY A 294 18.38 -31.38 24.98
CA GLY A 294 19.79 -31.78 25.01
C GLY A 294 20.37 -32.16 23.65
N ILE A 295 19.64 -31.98 22.56
CA ILE A 295 20.12 -32.26 21.21
C ILE A 295 20.80 -30.99 20.65
N ASP A 296 22.06 -31.16 20.25
CA ASP A 296 22.78 -30.19 19.44
C ASP A 296 22.39 -30.37 17.98
N PHE A 297 22.11 -29.25 17.31
CA PHE A 297 21.77 -29.27 15.89
C PHE A 297 22.87 -28.64 15.06
N GLU A 298 23.42 -29.46 14.16
CA GLU A 298 24.38 -29.02 13.16
C GLU A 298 23.90 -29.44 11.78
N SER A 299 23.95 -28.52 10.85
CA SER A 299 23.66 -28.76 9.42
C SER A 299 24.40 -27.77 8.54
N LYS A 300 24.66 -28.18 7.29
CA LYS A 300 25.30 -27.35 6.27
C LYS A 300 24.33 -27.05 5.14
N LEU A 301 24.18 -25.76 4.79
CA LEU A 301 23.38 -25.33 3.65
C LEU A 301 24.27 -24.70 2.58
N SER A 302 24.01 -25.03 1.32
CA SER A 302 24.62 -24.34 0.19
C SER A 302 23.79 -23.13 -0.25
N ARG A 303 24.44 -22.13 -0.86
CA ARG A 303 23.76 -21.01 -1.50
C ARG A 303 22.75 -21.52 -2.55
N ALA A 304 23.13 -22.50 -3.36
CA ALA A 304 22.24 -23.08 -4.37
C ALA A 304 20.96 -23.67 -3.76
N LYS A 305 21.05 -24.34 -2.57
CA LYS A 305 19.86 -24.85 -1.89
C LYS A 305 19.01 -23.74 -1.28
N PHE A 306 19.63 -22.70 -0.73
CA PHE A 306 18.91 -21.50 -0.27
C PHE A 306 18.16 -20.82 -1.42
N GLU A 307 18.83 -20.67 -2.58
CA GLU A 307 18.22 -20.08 -3.79
C GLU A 307 17.07 -20.95 -4.31
N GLU A 308 17.21 -22.27 -4.33
CA GLU A 308 16.15 -23.22 -4.70
C GLU A 308 14.90 -23.08 -3.80
N LEU A 309 15.12 -22.99 -2.47
CA LEU A 309 14.03 -22.86 -1.50
C LEU A 309 13.22 -21.56 -1.65
N ASN A 310 13.80 -20.52 -2.27
CA ASN A 310 13.23 -19.19 -2.36
C ASN A 310 13.01 -18.72 -3.81
N MET A 311 13.19 -19.59 -4.80
CA MET A 311 13.21 -19.20 -6.22
C MET A 311 11.89 -18.58 -6.68
N ASP A 312 10.77 -19.11 -6.22
CA ASP A 312 9.43 -18.58 -6.48
C ASP A 312 9.31 -17.13 -6.00
N LEU A 313 9.74 -16.83 -4.77
CA LEU A 313 9.71 -15.47 -4.21
C LEU A 313 10.65 -14.51 -4.96
N PHE A 314 11.80 -14.99 -5.43
CA PHE A 314 12.70 -14.18 -6.26
C PHE A 314 12.11 -13.89 -7.64
N GLN A 315 11.39 -14.83 -8.24
CA GLN A 315 10.69 -14.64 -9.50
C GLN A 315 9.55 -13.63 -9.35
N GLU A 316 8.84 -13.67 -8.25
CA GLU A 316 7.78 -12.73 -7.91
C GLU A 316 8.31 -11.29 -7.85
N CYS A 317 9.48 -11.06 -7.24
CA CYS A 317 10.13 -9.73 -7.26
C CYS A 317 10.34 -9.22 -8.70
N VAL A 318 10.79 -10.07 -9.62
CA VAL A 318 10.99 -9.70 -11.04
C VAL A 318 9.65 -9.44 -11.74
N GLY A 319 8.61 -10.20 -11.41
CA GLY A 319 7.25 -9.98 -11.92
C GLY A 319 6.72 -8.59 -11.55
N HIS A 320 6.95 -8.13 -10.33
CA HIS A 320 6.60 -6.77 -9.92
C HIS A 320 7.39 -5.68 -10.67
N VAL A 321 8.66 -5.92 -11.00
CA VAL A 321 9.45 -5.02 -11.85
C VAL A 321 8.81 -4.89 -13.24
N GLU A 322 8.43 -6.01 -13.84
CA GLU A 322 7.76 -6.02 -15.14
C GLU A 322 6.44 -5.26 -15.10
N LYS A 323 5.61 -5.51 -14.07
CA LYS A 323 4.34 -4.80 -13.85
C LYS A 323 4.55 -3.29 -13.69
N CYS A 324 5.56 -2.87 -12.93
CA CYS A 324 5.89 -1.46 -12.75
C CYS A 324 6.24 -0.78 -14.09
N LEU A 325 7.01 -1.44 -14.96
CA LEU A 325 7.34 -0.95 -16.31
C LEU A 325 6.11 -0.88 -17.21
N GLN A 326 5.25 -1.90 -17.17
CA GLN A 326 3.98 -1.93 -17.94
C GLN A 326 3.05 -0.80 -17.53
N ASP A 327 2.88 -0.55 -16.23
CA ASP A 327 2.04 0.53 -15.69
C ASP A 327 2.56 1.91 -16.12
N ALA A 328 3.88 2.12 -16.13
CA ALA A 328 4.51 3.33 -16.65
C ALA A 328 4.48 3.42 -18.19
N LYS A 329 4.11 2.35 -18.90
CA LYS A 329 4.22 2.22 -20.36
C LYS A 329 5.63 2.48 -20.87
N MET A 330 6.64 1.97 -20.15
CA MET A 330 8.05 2.19 -20.46
C MET A 330 8.74 0.87 -20.79
N ASP A 331 9.62 0.92 -21.81
CA ASP A 331 10.49 -0.21 -22.16
C ASP A 331 11.67 -0.29 -21.17
N LYS A 332 12.09 -1.50 -20.81
CA LYS A 332 13.24 -1.74 -19.93
C LYS A 332 14.54 -1.12 -20.43
N LYS A 333 14.68 -0.89 -21.74
CA LYS A 333 15.84 -0.21 -22.34
C LYS A 333 15.88 1.28 -22.01
N SER A 334 14.73 1.90 -21.72
CA SER A 334 14.64 3.32 -21.36
C SER A 334 15.05 3.61 -19.92
N ILE A 335 15.27 2.57 -19.11
CA ILE A 335 15.74 2.72 -17.73
C ILE A 335 17.24 3.01 -17.74
N HIS A 336 17.62 4.12 -17.14
CA HIS A 336 19.03 4.54 -17.06
C HIS A 336 19.75 3.83 -15.92
N ASP A 337 19.16 3.82 -14.73
CA ASP A 337 19.75 3.25 -13.52
C ASP A 337 18.75 2.33 -12.79
N VAL A 338 19.28 1.25 -12.23
CA VAL A 338 18.56 0.34 -11.33
C VAL A 338 19.27 0.41 -9.99
N VAL A 339 18.61 1.02 -8.99
CA VAL A 339 19.17 1.32 -7.67
C VAL A 339 18.66 0.28 -6.67
N LEU A 340 19.59 -0.35 -5.98
CA LEU A 340 19.30 -1.37 -4.98
C LEU A 340 19.18 -0.78 -3.57
N VAL A 341 18.05 -1.05 -2.92
CA VAL A 341 17.70 -0.61 -1.56
C VAL A 341 17.20 -1.81 -0.76
N GLY A 342 17.34 -1.75 0.57
CA GLY A 342 16.99 -2.86 1.47
C GLY A 342 18.04 -3.96 1.54
N GLY A 343 18.22 -4.52 2.75
CA GLY A 343 19.30 -5.47 3.05
C GLY A 343 19.23 -6.77 2.26
N SER A 344 18.04 -7.21 1.85
CA SER A 344 17.82 -8.44 1.09
C SER A 344 18.26 -8.32 -0.37
N THR A 345 18.50 -7.12 -0.89
CA THR A 345 19.10 -6.91 -2.22
C THR A 345 20.56 -7.39 -2.31
N ARG A 346 21.19 -7.69 -1.18
CA ARG A 346 22.54 -8.29 -1.16
C ARG A 346 22.56 -9.75 -1.61
N ILE A 347 21.42 -10.42 -1.73
CA ILE A 347 21.30 -11.80 -2.20
C ILE A 347 21.77 -11.88 -3.67
N PRO A 348 22.84 -12.66 -3.97
CA PRO A 348 23.45 -12.68 -5.31
C PRO A 348 22.46 -13.09 -6.41
N LYS A 349 21.54 -14.03 -6.12
CA LYS A 349 20.56 -14.51 -7.09
C LYS A 349 19.57 -13.43 -7.49
N VAL A 350 19.12 -12.61 -6.55
CA VAL A 350 18.23 -11.46 -6.82
C VAL A 350 18.94 -10.46 -7.75
N GLN A 351 20.20 -10.12 -7.45
CA GLN A 351 21.00 -9.24 -8.31
C GLN A 351 21.21 -9.82 -9.70
N GLN A 352 21.53 -11.10 -9.81
CA GLN A 352 21.68 -11.78 -11.10
C GLN A 352 20.40 -11.71 -11.92
N MET A 353 19.26 -12.05 -11.33
CA MET A 353 17.97 -12.05 -12.03
C MET A 353 17.61 -10.65 -12.53
N LEU A 354 17.88 -9.60 -11.74
CA LEU A 354 17.69 -8.21 -12.18
C LEU A 354 18.62 -7.84 -13.34
N GLN A 355 19.90 -8.20 -13.26
CA GLN A 355 20.85 -7.95 -14.34
C GLN A 355 20.40 -8.65 -15.63
N ASP A 356 20.01 -9.92 -15.54
CA ASP A 356 19.50 -10.70 -16.67
C ASP A 356 18.24 -10.05 -17.26
N PHE A 357 17.29 -9.61 -16.41
CA PHE A 357 16.08 -8.91 -16.84
C PHE A 357 16.39 -7.62 -17.60
N PHE A 358 17.38 -6.84 -17.16
CA PHE A 358 17.81 -5.59 -17.81
C PHE A 358 18.96 -5.79 -18.82
N ASN A 359 19.10 -7.00 -19.40
CA ASN A 359 20.05 -7.36 -20.45
C ASN A 359 21.53 -7.09 -20.07
N GLY A 360 21.91 -7.43 -18.86
CA GLY A 360 23.28 -7.27 -18.35
C GLY A 360 23.61 -5.87 -17.83
N LYS A 361 22.61 -5.00 -17.64
CA LYS A 361 22.81 -3.65 -17.07
C LYS A 361 23.45 -3.75 -15.68
N GLU A 362 24.47 -2.90 -15.44
CA GLU A 362 25.06 -2.76 -14.12
C GLU A 362 24.06 -2.19 -13.12
N LEU A 363 23.94 -2.81 -11.95
CA LEU A 363 23.08 -2.36 -10.87
C LEU A 363 23.79 -1.29 -10.04
N CYS A 364 23.11 -0.20 -9.73
CA CYS A 364 23.66 0.87 -8.92
C CYS A 364 23.69 0.46 -7.44
N LYS A 365 24.89 0.43 -6.86
CA LYS A 365 25.20 0.13 -5.45
C LYS A 365 25.91 1.31 -4.76
N CYS A 366 25.76 2.53 -5.31
CA CYS A 366 26.46 3.72 -4.82
C CYS A 366 25.93 4.20 -3.46
N ILE A 367 24.65 3.93 -3.16
CA ILE A 367 24.04 4.24 -1.86
C ILE A 367 24.04 3.01 -0.96
N HIS A 368 24.14 3.24 0.36
CA HIS A 368 24.09 2.13 1.32
C HIS A 368 22.65 1.63 1.44
N PRO A 369 22.36 0.36 1.11
CA PRO A 369 20.98 -0.12 0.95
C PRO A 369 20.15 -0.12 2.25
N ASP A 370 20.78 -0.20 3.43
CA ASP A 370 20.08 -0.16 4.72
C ASP A 370 19.92 1.28 5.27
N GLU A 371 20.52 2.28 4.63
CA GLU A 371 20.60 3.66 5.14
C GLU A 371 19.93 4.66 4.21
N ALA A 372 19.77 4.31 2.93
CA ALA A 372 19.28 5.21 1.88
C ALA A 372 17.92 5.83 2.20
N VAL A 373 17.04 5.05 2.81
CA VAL A 373 15.68 5.47 3.17
C VAL A 373 15.71 6.50 4.30
N ALA A 374 16.44 6.24 5.38
CA ALA A 374 16.62 7.21 6.47
C ALA A 374 17.34 8.48 6.00
N PHE A 375 18.33 8.32 5.10
CA PHE A 375 19.04 9.44 4.48
C PHE A 375 18.05 10.38 3.77
N GLY A 376 17.22 9.87 2.87
CA GLY A 376 16.23 10.68 2.13
C GLY A 376 15.17 11.28 3.05
N ALA A 377 14.74 10.56 4.10
CA ALA A 377 13.83 11.07 5.11
C ALA A 377 14.43 12.27 5.87
N ALA A 378 15.74 12.23 6.20
CA ALA A 378 16.43 13.36 6.86
C ALA A 378 16.55 14.58 5.93
N VAL A 379 16.82 14.36 4.64
CA VAL A 379 16.81 15.45 3.64
C VAL A 379 15.41 16.10 3.57
N GLN A 380 14.36 15.29 3.53
CA GLN A 380 12.99 15.79 3.51
C GLN A 380 12.65 16.56 4.81
N ALA A 381 13.13 16.10 5.96
CA ALA A 381 12.96 16.79 7.22
C ALA A 381 13.66 18.17 7.22
N ALA A 382 14.87 18.25 6.67
CA ALA A 382 15.62 19.50 6.50
C ALA A 382 14.90 20.46 5.52
N ASN A 383 14.39 19.95 4.41
CA ASN A 383 13.59 20.73 3.46
C ASN A 383 12.38 21.36 4.15
N LEU A 384 11.55 20.57 4.83
CA LEU A 384 10.31 21.02 5.48
C LEU A 384 10.54 22.01 6.63
N THR A 385 11.70 21.97 7.30
CA THR A 385 12.04 22.87 8.39
C THR A 385 12.88 24.06 7.95
N GLY A 386 13.24 24.15 6.67
CA GLY A 386 14.08 25.22 6.13
C GLY A 386 15.51 25.20 6.72
N GLN A 387 16.03 24.00 7.02
CA GLN A 387 17.39 23.80 7.57
C GLN A 387 18.39 23.32 6.50
N GLY A 388 17.89 22.91 5.34
CA GLY A 388 18.71 22.50 4.19
C GLY A 388 19.38 23.69 3.47
N ASN A 389 20.40 23.40 2.69
CA ASN A 389 20.98 24.36 1.75
C ASN A 389 19.97 24.66 0.61
N GLN A 390 20.30 25.60 -0.29
CA GLN A 390 19.40 26.04 -1.37
C GLN A 390 18.95 24.85 -2.25
N GLU A 391 19.84 23.95 -2.53
CA GLU A 391 19.57 22.76 -3.35
C GLU A 391 18.47 21.87 -2.75
N ILE A 392 18.50 21.65 -1.42
CA ILE A 392 17.47 20.88 -0.72
C ILE A 392 16.17 21.65 -0.65
N GLN A 393 16.23 22.98 -0.49
CA GLN A 393 15.03 23.82 -0.49
C GLN A 393 14.30 23.80 -1.85
N ASP A 394 15.03 23.65 -2.94
CA ASP A 394 14.50 23.60 -4.30
C ASP A 394 14.04 22.18 -4.72
N LEU A 395 14.18 21.18 -3.83
CA LEU A 395 13.75 19.81 -4.11
C LEU A 395 12.23 19.70 -4.22
N VAL A 396 11.76 19.26 -5.37
CA VAL A 396 10.34 19.01 -5.66
C VAL A 396 10.09 17.52 -5.81
N LEU A 397 9.11 17.02 -5.04
CA LEU A 397 8.76 15.62 -5.02
C LEU A 397 7.30 15.41 -5.42
N TRP A 398 7.08 14.60 -6.45
CA TRP A 398 5.75 14.16 -6.88
C TRP A 398 5.64 12.64 -6.75
N ASP A 399 4.78 12.20 -5.84
CA ASP A 399 4.45 10.80 -5.61
C ASP A 399 3.19 10.38 -6.39
N VAL A 400 2.75 9.13 -6.28
CA VAL A 400 1.57 8.61 -6.96
C VAL A 400 0.69 7.78 -6.03
N THR A 401 -0.61 7.65 -6.39
CA THR A 401 -1.52 6.73 -5.72
C THR A 401 -1.13 5.27 -6.01
N PRO A 402 -1.10 4.38 -4.99
CA PRO A 402 -0.73 2.97 -5.20
C PRO A 402 -1.83 2.19 -5.92
N LEU A 403 -3.10 2.52 -5.65
CA LEU A 403 -4.29 1.85 -6.18
C LEU A 403 -5.27 2.87 -6.76
N SER A 404 -6.20 2.36 -7.59
CA SER A 404 -7.32 3.13 -8.08
C SER A 404 -8.33 3.42 -6.97
N LEU A 405 -8.90 4.64 -6.98
CA LEU A 405 -9.91 5.09 -6.04
C LEU A 405 -11.20 5.39 -6.79
N GLY A 406 -12.32 4.99 -6.23
CA GLY A 406 -13.59 5.18 -6.90
C GLY A 406 -14.80 5.06 -5.99
N VAL A 407 -15.97 4.97 -6.58
CA VAL A 407 -17.24 4.80 -5.90
C VAL A 407 -17.98 3.58 -6.44
N GLY A 408 -18.66 2.88 -5.54
CA GLY A 408 -19.62 1.85 -5.95
C GLY A 408 -20.84 2.51 -6.58
N VAL A 409 -21.16 2.12 -7.80
CA VAL A 409 -22.35 2.58 -8.51
C VAL A 409 -23.36 1.44 -8.66
N THR A 410 -24.30 1.59 -9.55
CA THR A 410 -25.38 0.63 -9.80
C THR A 410 -24.83 -0.79 -10.06
N ASP A 411 -25.51 -1.79 -9.53
CA ASP A 411 -25.22 -3.21 -9.73
C ASP A 411 -23.81 -3.65 -9.28
N ASP A 412 -23.30 -2.95 -8.25
CA ASP A 412 -22.00 -3.23 -7.63
C ASP A 412 -20.79 -2.98 -8.55
N GLU A 413 -20.93 -2.10 -9.56
CA GLU A 413 -19.82 -1.68 -10.41
C GLU A 413 -18.85 -0.76 -9.65
N MET A 414 -17.56 -0.97 -9.80
CA MET A 414 -16.52 -0.05 -9.35
C MET A 414 -16.25 1.03 -10.39
N TYR A 415 -16.81 2.24 -10.16
CA TYR A 415 -16.51 3.39 -11.01
C TYR A 415 -15.24 4.10 -10.54
N ILE A 416 -14.17 3.97 -11.31
CA ILE A 416 -12.87 4.57 -11.01
C ILE A 416 -12.92 6.08 -11.23
N VAL A 417 -12.65 6.85 -10.18
CA VAL A 417 -12.53 8.31 -10.20
C VAL A 417 -11.07 8.75 -10.34
N VAL A 418 -10.17 8.13 -9.59
CA VAL A 418 -8.73 8.38 -9.62
C VAL A 418 -8.03 7.06 -9.96
N PRO A 419 -7.47 6.91 -11.16
CA PRO A 419 -6.69 5.72 -11.52
C PRO A 419 -5.43 5.57 -10.66
N ARG A 420 -4.97 4.34 -10.43
CA ARG A 420 -3.67 4.09 -9.81
C ARG A 420 -2.55 4.81 -10.58
N ASN A 421 -1.46 5.08 -9.92
CA ASN A 421 -0.33 5.85 -10.44
C ASN A 421 -0.70 7.31 -10.85
N THR A 422 -1.79 7.86 -10.27
CA THR A 422 -2.10 9.28 -10.39
C THR A 422 -1.19 10.09 -9.47
N THR A 423 -0.52 11.10 -10.03
CA THR A 423 0.36 12.00 -9.28
C THR A 423 -0.38 12.69 -8.14
N VAL A 424 0.21 12.72 -6.94
CA VAL A 424 -0.31 13.42 -5.76
C VAL A 424 0.61 14.61 -5.39
N PRO A 425 0.05 15.71 -4.85
CA PRO A 425 -1.36 15.94 -4.56
C PRO A 425 -2.23 16.06 -5.82
N SER A 426 -3.49 15.62 -5.74
CA SER A 426 -4.42 15.70 -6.86
C SER A 426 -5.84 16.00 -6.41
N LYS A 427 -6.60 16.66 -7.28
CA LYS A 427 -8.02 16.91 -7.08
C LYS A 427 -8.79 16.54 -8.34
N THR A 428 -9.57 15.48 -8.26
CA THR A 428 -10.35 14.96 -9.39
C THR A 428 -11.83 15.19 -9.14
N GLU A 429 -12.54 15.77 -10.11
CA GLU A 429 -13.99 15.98 -10.10
C GLU A 429 -14.66 14.99 -11.07
N LYS A 430 -15.74 14.36 -10.61
CA LYS A 430 -16.65 13.57 -11.44
C LYS A 430 -18.09 13.94 -11.17
N ARG A 431 -18.95 13.77 -12.18
CA ARG A 431 -20.38 14.02 -12.10
C ARG A 431 -21.13 12.72 -12.02
N PHE A 432 -22.08 12.67 -11.08
CA PHE A 432 -23.02 11.58 -10.86
C PHE A 432 -24.45 12.12 -10.92
N THR A 433 -25.41 11.22 -10.87
CA THR A 433 -26.83 11.55 -10.92
C THR A 433 -27.63 10.60 -10.01
N THR A 434 -28.93 10.83 -9.89
CA THR A 434 -29.85 9.93 -9.18
C THR A 434 -30.32 8.79 -10.06
N ARG A 435 -30.58 7.63 -9.50
CA ARG A 435 -31.08 6.43 -10.20
C ARG A 435 -32.60 6.41 -10.32
N PHE A 436 -33.30 6.91 -9.27
CA PHE A 436 -34.74 6.82 -9.16
C PHE A 436 -35.40 8.19 -9.28
N ASP A 437 -36.65 8.21 -9.78
CA ASP A 437 -37.46 9.42 -9.80
C ASP A 437 -37.70 9.91 -8.36
N ASN A 438 -37.59 11.23 -8.16
CA ASN A 438 -37.78 11.90 -6.87
C ASN A 438 -36.84 11.43 -5.75
N GLN A 439 -35.66 10.89 -6.09
CA GLN A 439 -34.65 10.50 -5.12
C GLN A 439 -34.05 11.71 -4.42
N THR A 440 -34.23 11.82 -3.10
CA THR A 440 -33.79 12.96 -2.28
C THR A 440 -32.45 12.75 -1.57
N ALA A 441 -31.87 11.55 -1.66
CA ALA A 441 -30.58 11.23 -1.06
C ALA A 441 -29.82 10.20 -1.89
N VAL A 442 -28.48 10.33 -1.92
CA VAL A 442 -27.56 9.36 -2.56
C VAL A 442 -26.50 8.95 -1.55
N THR A 443 -26.31 7.65 -1.42
CA THR A 443 -25.22 7.06 -0.63
C THR A 443 -24.01 6.88 -1.52
N PHE A 444 -22.88 7.44 -1.14
CA PHE A 444 -21.59 7.22 -1.78
C PHE A 444 -20.74 6.29 -0.92
N SER A 445 -20.46 5.09 -1.44
CA SER A 445 -19.48 4.17 -0.87
C SER A 445 -18.18 4.31 -1.65
N VAL A 446 -17.11 4.66 -0.97
CA VAL A 446 -15.79 4.94 -1.55
C VAL A 446 -14.93 3.71 -1.42
N TYR A 447 -14.30 3.30 -2.51
CA TYR A 447 -13.49 2.09 -2.60
C TYR A 447 -12.08 2.37 -3.13
N GLU A 448 -11.16 1.48 -2.76
CA GLU A 448 -9.79 1.41 -3.25
C GLU A 448 -9.51 0.02 -3.80
N GLY A 449 -8.99 -0.11 -5.03
CA GLY A 449 -8.64 -1.38 -5.67
C GLY A 449 -8.82 -1.40 -7.17
N GLU A 450 -8.60 -2.57 -7.77
CA GLU A 450 -8.56 -2.75 -9.23
C GLU A 450 -9.67 -3.66 -9.78
N ARG A 451 -10.50 -4.27 -8.89
CA ARG A 451 -11.57 -5.18 -9.31
C ARG A 451 -12.74 -4.42 -9.92
N ALA A 452 -13.41 -5.05 -10.91
CA ALA A 452 -14.56 -4.46 -11.57
C ALA A 452 -15.79 -4.34 -10.66
N ARG A 453 -15.98 -5.27 -9.71
CA ARG A 453 -17.03 -5.17 -8.69
C ARG A 453 -16.56 -4.34 -7.52
N ALA A 454 -17.41 -3.44 -7.04
CA ALA A 454 -17.10 -2.59 -5.91
C ALA A 454 -16.89 -3.41 -4.63
N SER A 455 -17.74 -4.42 -4.37
CA SER A 455 -17.64 -5.29 -3.19
C SER A 455 -16.37 -6.15 -3.14
N ASP A 456 -15.69 -6.35 -4.28
CA ASP A 456 -14.42 -7.06 -4.36
C ASP A 456 -13.21 -6.15 -4.09
N ASN A 457 -13.46 -4.84 -3.85
CA ASN A 457 -12.46 -3.84 -3.53
C ASN A 457 -12.57 -3.38 -2.07
N ILE A 458 -11.61 -2.60 -1.65
CA ILE A 458 -11.50 -2.09 -0.28
C ILE A 458 -12.51 -0.96 -0.05
N LEU A 459 -13.49 -1.15 0.84
CA LEU A 459 -14.38 -0.09 1.26
C LEU A 459 -13.63 0.88 2.20
N LEU A 460 -13.34 2.08 1.73
CA LEU A 460 -12.70 3.13 2.53
C LEU A 460 -13.67 3.89 3.43
N GLY A 461 -14.92 4.01 3.04
CA GLY A 461 -15.96 4.67 3.84
C GLY A 461 -17.23 4.92 3.04
N THR A 462 -18.29 5.29 3.77
CA THR A 462 -19.61 5.56 3.19
C THR A 462 -20.19 6.85 3.77
N PHE A 463 -20.80 7.68 2.92
CA PHE A 463 -21.51 8.87 3.36
C PHE A 463 -22.76 9.12 2.51
N VAL A 464 -23.71 9.87 3.07
CA VAL A 464 -24.99 10.17 2.41
C VAL A 464 -25.08 11.65 2.09
N LEU A 465 -25.26 11.98 0.82
CA LEU A 465 -25.68 13.32 0.38
C LEU A 465 -27.21 13.35 0.37
N SER A 466 -27.80 14.16 1.23
CA SER A 466 -29.26 14.31 1.38
C SER A 466 -29.73 15.72 0.96
N GLY A 467 -31.04 15.90 0.80
CA GLY A 467 -31.63 17.19 0.43
C GLY A 467 -31.51 17.51 -1.06
N ILE A 468 -31.41 16.50 -1.90
CA ILE A 468 -31.49 16.62 -3.35
C ILE A 468 -32.94 16.98 -3.70
N ALA A 469 -33.15 17.99 -4.55
CA ALA A 469 -34.48 18.39 -4.98
C ALA A 469 -35.14 17.24 -5.77
N PRO A 470 -36.40 16.87 -5.45
CA PRO A 470 -37.13 15.88 -6.22
C PRO A 470 -37.14 16.22 -7.70
N ALA A 471 -36.75 15.27 -8.53
CA ALA A 471 -36.68 15.41 -9.98
C ALA A 471 -36.70 13.99 -10.60
N PRO A 472 -37.02 13.87 -11.91
CA PRO A 472 -36.86 12.60 -12.61
C PRO A 472 -35.44 12.08 -12.48
N SER A 473 -35.31 10.74 -12.53
CA SER A 473 -34.00 10.06 -12.56
C SER A 473 -33.09 10.63 -13.66
N TYR A 474 -31.78 10.61 -13.42
CA TYR A 474 -30.74 11.15 -14.32
C TYR A 474 -30.76 12.67 -14.56
N VAL A 475 -31.69 13.42 -13.94
CA VAL A 475 -31.77 14.90 -14.05
C VAL A 475 -30.88 15.61 -13.03
N PRO A 476 -30.86 15.23 -11.72
CA PRO A 476 -30.00 15.87 -10.75
C PRO A 476 -28.51 15.72 -11.10
N LYS A 477 -27.74 16.79 -10.92
CA LYS A 477 -26.30 16.82 -11.18
C LYS A 477 -25.55 16.89 -9.87
N LEU A 478 -24.90 15.80 -9.52
CA LEU A 478 -24.13 15.66 -8.29
C LEU A 478 -22.64 15.70 -8.65
N LYS A 479 -21.91 16.66 -8.10
CA LYS A 479 -20.46 16.72 -8.23
C LYS A 479 -19.81 16.00 -7.06
N VAL A 480 -18.85 15.15 -7.36
CA VAL A 480 -18.03 14.44 -6.37
C VAL A 480 -16.57 14.76 -6.63
N TRP A 481 -15.87 15.17 -5.59
CA TRP A 481 -14.45 15.46 -5.62
C TRP A 481 -13.68 14.45 -4.78
N PHE A 482 -12.59 13.97 -5.35
CA PHE A 482 -11.56 13.21 -4.68
C PHE A 482 -10.34 14.13 -4.54
N ASP A 483 -10.07 14.58 -3.34
CA ASP A 483 -8.98 15.48 -2.99
C ASP A 483 -7.92 14.70 -2.19
N ILE A 484 -6.74 14.50 -2.77
CA ILE A 484 -5.65 13.71 -2.19
C ILE A 484 -4.52 14.68 -1.89
N ASP A 485 -4.12 14.76 -0.63
CA ASP A 485 -3.04 15.64 -0.19
C ASP A 485 -1.64 15.06 -0.51
N CYS A 486 -0.60 15.82 -0.19
CA CYS A 486 0.80 15.41 -0.38
C CYS A 486 1.25 14.25 0.54
N ASN A 487 0.44 13.85 1.51
CA ASN A 487 0.66 12.67 2.36
C ASN A 487 -0.13 11.44 1.86
N GLY A 488 -0.90 11.60 0.77
CA GLY A 488 -1.77 10.56 0.25
C GLY A 488 -3.10 10.42 1.01
N ILE A 489 -3.47 11.39 1.86
CA ILE A 489 -4.74 11.38 2.59
C ILE A 489 -5.86 11.79 1.66
N LEU A 490 -6.89 10.95 1.58
CA LEU A 490 -8.05 11.15 0.72
C LEU A 490 -9.20 11.86 1.48
N ILE A 491 -9.73 12.91 0.88
CA ILE A 491 -10.98 13.57 1.28
C ILE A 491 -11.95 13.45 0.11
N VAL A 492 -13.12 12.85 0.33
CA VAL A 492 -14.18 12.78 -0.67
C VAL A 492 -15.30 13.72 -0.29
N SER A 493 -15.71 14.57 -1.24
CA SER A 493 -16.79 15.53 -1.06
C SER A 493 -17.83 15.35 -2.18
N ALA A 494 -19.10 15.50 -1.83
CA ALA A 494 -20.17 15.53 -2.82
C ALA A 494 -21.06 16.76 -2.63
N LYS A 495 -21.57 17.31 -3.75
CA LYS A 495 -22.46 18.48 -3.77
C LYS A 495 -23.51 18.34 -4.85
N ASP A 496 -24.74 18.70 -4.54
CA ASP A 496 -25.80 18.93 -5.55
C ASP A 496 -25.63 20.32 -6.16
N GLU A 497 -25.47 20.37 -7.48
CA GLU A 497 -25.29 21.65 -8.22
C GLU A 497 -26.51 22.59 -8.07
N LYS A 498 -27.71 22.05 -7.91
CA LYS A 498 -28.97 22.85 -7.88
C LYS A 498 -29.26 23.39 -6.48
N THR A 499 -29.20 22.56 -5.46
CA THR A 499 -29.55 22.96 -4.08
C THR A 499 -28.38 23.54 -3.32
N SER A 500 -27.17 23.38 -3.85
CA SER A 500 -25.89 23.71 -3.18
C SER A 500 -25.65 22.93 -1.88
N ASN A 501 -26.46 21.93 -1.55
CA ASN A 501 -26.21 21.02 -0.45
C ASN A 501 -24.90 20.25 -0.69
N ALA A 502 -24.04 20.26 0.31
CA ALA A 502 -22.75 19.61 0.25
C ALA A 502 -22.54 18.68 1.44
N LYS A 503 -21.91 17.57 1.21
CA LYS A 503 -21.45 16.64 2.24
C LYS A 503 -20.03 16.24 1.91
N SER A 504 -19.19 16.14 2.91
CA SER A 504 -17.83 15.61 2.77
C SER A 504 -17.56 14.52 3.80
N ILE A 505 -16.74 13.57 3.43
CA ILE A 505 -16.12 12.64 4.36
C ILE A 505 -14.62 12.78 4.19
N VAL A 506 -13.93 13.06 5.27
CA VAL A 506 -12.52 12.72 5.35
C VAL A 506 -12.52 11.21 5.51
N ILE A 507 -11.81 10.50 4.65
CA ILE A 507 -11.67 9.07 4.80
C ILE A 507 -10.84 8.82 6.07
N ASN A 508 -11.51 9.03 7.21
CA ASN A 508 -11.04 8.66 8.53
C ASN A 508 -11.60 7.27 8.77
N ASN A 509 -10.79 6.27 8.47
CA ASN A 509 -11.25 4.90 8.61
C ASN A 509 -11.52 4.52 10.05
N VAL A 510 -12.78 4.55 10.43
CA VAL A 510 -13.27 4.06 11.74
C VAL A 510 -13.96 2.69 11.63
N LYS A 511 -14.17 2.17 10.44
CA LYS A 511 -14.74 0.83 10.27
C LYS A 511 -13.98 0.06 9.21
N GLY A 512 -13.12 -0.78 9.70
CA GLY A 512 -12.64 -1.95 9.01
C GLY A 512 -11.81 -1.68 7.77
N MET A 513 -10.54 -1.50 7.97
CA MET A 513 -9.60 -1.44 6.86
C MET A 513 -9.04 -2.78 6.54
N LEU A 514 -8.95 -3.02 5.28
CA LEU A 514 -8.21 -4.11 4.71
C LEU A 514 -6.72 -3.79 4.70
N SER A 515 -5.95 -4.84 4.86
CA SER A 515 -4.50 -4.79 4.81
C SER A 515 -4.00 -4.64 3.38
N LYS A 516 -2.76 -4.35 3.25
CA LYS A 516 -2.02 -4.32 2.00
C LYS A 516 -1.89 -5.67 1.29
N ASP A 517 -1.98 -6.72 2.02
CA ASP A 517 -1.95 -8.06 1.48
C ASP A 517 -3.30 -8.40 0.89
N GLU A 518 -4.36 -7.82 1.43
CA GLU A 518 -5.60 -7.76 0.68
C GLU A 518 -5.42 -6.89 -0.57
N ILE A 519 -4.60 -5.84 -0.53
CA ILE A 519 -4.22 -5.08 -1.74
C ILE A 519 -3.33 -5.93 -2.67
N GLY A 520 -2.32 -6.63 -2.16
CA GLY A 520 -1.50 -7.58 -2.92
C GLY A 520 -2.34 -8.72 -3.47
N ILE A 521 -3.13 -9.36 -2.61
CA ILE A 521 -4.10 -10.42 -3.00
C ILE A 521 -5.12 -9.87 -3.98
N LEU A 522 -5.67 -8.66 -3.76
CA LEU A 522 -6.61 -8.03 -4.69
C LEU A 522 -5.96 -7.69 -6.04
N LEU A 523 -4.68 -7.31 -6.05
CA LEU A 523 -3.95 -7.09 -7.29
C LEU A 523 -3.64 -8.41 -8.01
N GLU A 524 -3.24 -9.46 -7.28
CA GLU A 524 -3.03 -10.79 -7.83
C GLU A 524 -4.35 -11.43 -8.25
N GLU A 525 -5.39 -11.29 -7.45
CA GLU A 525 -6.74 -11.72 -7.82
C GLU A 525 -7.28 -10.93 -9.00
N ALA A 526 -7.04 -9.61 -9.07
CA ALA A 526 -7.39 -8.81 -10.23
C ALA A 526 -6.66 -9.26 -11.50
N GLU A 527 -5.38 -9.65 -11.41
CA GLU A 527 -4.64 -10.19 -12.56
C GLU A 527 -5.11 -11.61 -12.93
N ARG A 528 -5.34 -12.46 -11.93
CA ARG A 528 -5.88 -13.82 -12.12
C ARG A 528 -7.28 -13.82 -12.73
N PHE A 529 -8.12 -12.86 -12.33
CA PHE A 529 -9.50 -12.71 -12.81
C PHE A 529 -9.64 -11.61 -13.88
N LYS A 530 -8.55 -11.17 -14.47
CA LYS A 530 -8.54 -10.09 -15.47
C LYS A 530 -9.49 -10.34 -16.64
N SER A 531 -9.60 -11.59 -17.12
CA SER A 531 -10.54 -11.97 -18.18
C SER A 531 -12.00 -11.82 -17.71
N GLU A 532 -12.29 -12.27 -16.51
CA GLU A 532 -13.62 -12.16 -15.88
C GLU A 532 -14.01 -10.70 -15.61
N ASP A 533 -13.05 -9.89 -15.13
CA ASP A 533 -13.26 -8.47 -14.92
C ASP A 533 -13.42 -7.69 -16.22
N GLU A 534 -12.77 -8.11 -17.30
CA GLU A 534 -12.92 -7.51 -18.63
C GLU A 534 -14.28 -7.83 -19.23
N GLU A 535 -14.77 -9.05 -19.06
CA GLU A 535 -16.14 -9.44 -19.44
C GLU A 535 -17.18 -8.65 -18.65
N LEU A 536 -17.00 -8.48 -17.33
CA LEU A 536 -17.87 -7.68 -16.47
C LEU A 536 -17.87 -6.20 -16.87
N LYS A 537 -16.69 -5.61 -17.13
CA LYS A 537 -16.58 -4.21 -17.60
C LYS A 537 -17.30 -4.02 -18.95
N ASN A 538 -17.18 -4.97 -19.86
CA ASN A 538 -17.90 -4.93 -21.15
C ASN A 538 -19.41 -5.05 -20.95
N MET A 539 -19.85 -5.94 -20.07
CA MET A 539 -21.26 -6.07 -19.68
C MET A 539 -21.81 -4.77 -19.10
N PHE A 540 -21.14 -4.17 -18.11
CA PHE A 540 -21.56 -2.90 -17.50
C PHE A 540 -21.62 -1.78 -18.54
N LYS A 541 -20.61 -1.68 -19.42
CA LYS A 541 -20.60 -0.68 -20.49
C LYS A 541 -21.78 -0.84 -21.46
N ALA A 542 -22.07 -2.06 -21.91
CA ALA A 542 -23.17 -2.34 -22.81
C ALA A 542 -24.53 -2.04 -22.14
N LYS A 543 -24.69 -2.43 -20.88
CA LYS A 543 -25.88 -2.15 -20.08
C LYS A 543 -26.10 -0.65 -19.90
N ASN A 544 -25.08 0.10 -19.50
CA ASN A 544 -25.15 1.56 -19.33
C ASN A 544 -25.52 2.27 -20.64
N LEU A 545 -25.01 1.83 -21.77
CA LEU A 545 -25.37 2.37 -23.08
C LEU A 545 -26.85 2.11 -23.43
N LEU A 546 -27.38 0.94 -23.10
CA LEU A 546 -28.79 0.62 -23.28
C LEU A 546 -29.65 1.49 -22.34
N GLU A 547 -29.34 1.58 -21.07
CA GLU A 547 -30.04 2.43 -20.11
C GLU A 547 -30.05 3.88 -20.55
N GLN A 548 -28.89 4.43 -20.92
CA GLN A 548 -28.78 5.80 -21.44
C GLN A 548 -29.66 6.02 -22.67
N TYR A 549 -29.71 5.05 -23.59
CA TYR A 549 -30.57 5.14 -24.77
C TYR A 549 -32.05 5.15 -24.39
N VAL A 550 -32.50 4.25 -23.52
CA VAL A 550 -33.89 4.18 -23.04
C VAL A 550 -34.32 5.48 -22.36
N TYR A 551 -33.50 6.01 -21.43
CA TYR A 551 -33.84 7.24 -20.69
C TYR A 551 -33.76 8.50 -21.55
N SER A 552 -32.80 8.60 -22.48
CA SER A 552 -32.71 9.73 -23.40
C SER A 552 -33.90 9.74 -24.36
N THR A 553 -34.34 8.60 -24.83
CA THR A 553 -35.54 8.45 -25.65
C THR A 553 -36.80 8.86 -24.88
N ARG A 554 -36.92 8.43 -23.61
CA ARG A 554 -38.03 8.87 -22.73
C ARG A 554 -38.07 10.39 -22.60
N ALA A 555 -36.94 11.04 -22.38
CA ALA A 555 -36.86 12.49 -22.25
C ALA A 555 -37.28 13.21 -23.57
N ILE A 556 -36.87 12.68 -24.71
CA ILE A 556 -37.24 13.21 -26.04
C ILE A 556 -38.75 13.06 -26.29
N VAL A 557 -39.30 11.88 -26.00
CA VAL A 557 -40.74 11.60 -26.23
C VAL A 557 -41.61 12.49 -25.34
N MET A 558 -41.28 12.62 -24.06
CA MET A 558 -41.98 13.51 -23.12
C MET A 558 -41.94 14.96 -23.60
N ASN A 559 -40.79 15.48 -24.04
CA ASN A 559 -40.66 16.85 -24.51
C ASN A 559 -41.45 17.07 -25.81
N LYS A 560 -41.39 16.16 -26.77
CA LYS A 560 -42.09 16.23 -28.05
C LYS A 560 -43.61 16.04 -27.92
N LYS A 561 -44.07 15.23 -26.95
CA LYS A 561 -45.49 15.09 -26.61
C LYS A 561 -46.08 16.40 -26.10
N HIS A 562 -45.36 17.13 -25.25
CA HIS A 562 -45.75 18.43 -24.74
C HIS A 562 -45.76 19.52 -25.82
N THR A 563 -44.93 19.44 -26.85
CA THR A 563 -44.82 20.39 -27.94
C THR A 563 -45.65 20.01 -29.16
N LEU A 564 -46.52 18.97 -29.10
CA LEU A 564 -47.35 18.43 -30.18
C LEU A 564 -46.59 18.04 -31.46
N GLN A 565 -45.31 17.80 -31.35
CA GLN A 565 -44.46 17.39 -32.48
C GLN A 565 -44.43 15.88 -32.73
N LEU A 566 -45.05 15.06 -31.84
CA LEU A 566 -45.20 13.63 -31.97
C LEU A 566 -46.68 13.25 -31.88
N PRO A 567 -47.24 12.42 -32.80
CA PRO A 567 -48.60 11.90 -32.67
C PRO A 567 -48.80 11.17 -31.34
N LEU A 568 -49.95 11.41 -30.68
CA LEU A 568 -50.24 10.80 -29.36
C LEU A 568 -50.15 9.27 -29.37
N THR A 569 -50.60 8.63 -30.46
CA THR A 569 -50.55 7.18 -30.65
C THR A 569 -49.13 6.65 -30.72
N ASP A 570 -48.20 7.35 -31.36
CA ASP A 570 -46.80 6.97 -31.48
C ASP A 570 -46.07 7.24 -30.15
N ALA A 571 -46.41 8.33 -29.44
CA ALA A 571 -45.88 8.63 -28.13
C ALA A 571 -46.27 7.56 -27.08
N GLU A 572 -47.54 7.18 -27.02
CA GLU A 572 -48.06 6.13 -26.11
C GLU A 572 -47.40 4.78 -26.39
N LYS A 573 -47.22 4.42 -27.67
CA LYS A 573 -46.54 3.19 -28.05
C LYS A 573 -45.10 3.16 -27.57
N ILE A 574 -44.33 4.23 -27.78
CA ILE A 574 -42.93 4.29 -27.30
C ILE A 574 -42.87 4.32 -25.77
N GLU A 575 -43.82 4.98 -25.08
CA GLU A 575 -43.91 4.96 -23.61
C GLU A 575 -44.15 3.52 -23.07
N ASP A 576 -44.99 2.72 -23.75
CA ASP A 576 -45.22 1.32 -23.40
C ASP A 576 -43.96 0.47 -23.64
N ASP A 577 -43.30 0.66 -24.78
CA ASP A 577 -42.07 -0.01 -25.12
C ASP A 577 -40.96 0.33 -24.11
N ILE A 578 -40.87 1.59 -23.66
CA ILE A 578 -39.92 2.04 -22.62
C ILE A 578 -40.21 1.34 -21.30
N ARG A 579 -41.49 1.21 -20.90
CA ARG A 579 -41.88 0.45 -19.69
C ARG A 579 -41.46 -1.01 -19.79
N CYS A 580 -41.65 -1.63 -20.95
CA CYS A 580 -41.21 -2.99 -21.23
C CYS A 580 -39.68 -3.13 -21.18
N ALA A 581 -38.94 -2.20 -21.81
CA ALA A 581 -37.49 -2.20 -21.82
C ALA A 581 -36.90 -1.98 -20.41
N THR A 582 -37.50 -1.11 -19.59
CA THR A 582 -37.09 -0.88 -18.21
C THR A 582 -37.29 -2.14 -17.35
N ARG A 583 -38.45 -2.81 -17.49
CA ARG A 583 -38.70 -4.09 -16.81
C ARG A 583 -37.72 -5.17 -17.27
N TRP A 584 -37.46 -5.26 -18.57
CA TRP A 584 -36.50 -6.18 -19.13
C TRP A 584 -35.10 -5.99 -18.56
N LEU A 585 -34.64 -4.73 -18.39
CA LEU A 585 -33.36 -4.39 -17.76
C LEU A 585 -33.30 -4.85 -16.30
N GLU A 586 -34.42 -4.73 -15.56
CA GLU A 586 -34.51 -5.19 -14.16
C GLU A 586 -34.45 -6.73 -14.04
N GLU A 587 -35.03 -7.44 -15.01
CA GLU A 587 -35.05 -8.90 -15.05
C GLU A 587 -33.74 -9.51 -15.53
N HIS A 588 -32.96 -8.77 -16.35
CA HIS A 588 -31.72 -9.27 -17.00
C HIS A 588 -30.47 -8.57 -16.49
N LYS A 589 -30.37 -8.28 -15.19
CA LYS A 589 -29.29 -7.48 -14.58
C LYS A 589 -27.87 -7.96 -14.89
N PHE A 590 -27.69 -9.25 -15.09
CA PHE A 590 -26.38 -9.90 -15.29
C PHE A 590 -26.31 -10.69 -16.61
N ALA A 591 -27.03 -10.27 -17.62
CA ALA A 591 -26.90 -10.84 -18.97
C ALA A 591 -25.56 -10.45 -19.61
N GLY A 592 -25.10 -11.18 -20.60
CA GLY A 592 -23.86 -10.88 -21.33
C GLY A 592 -23.91 -9.55 -22.07
N ALA A 593 -22.74 -8.97 -22.38
CA ALA A 593 -22.62 -7.69 -23.08
C ALA A 593 -23.34 -7.71 -24.45
N ASP A 594 -23.21 -8.82 -25.18
CA ASP A 594 -23.88 -9.09 -26.43
C ASP A 594 -25.42 -8.99 -26.35
N VAL A 595 -26.00 -9.50 -25.27
CA VAL A 595 -27.45 -9.48 -25.01
C VAL A 595 -27.95 -8.04 -24.83
N PHE A 596 -27.21 -7.19 -24.13
CA PHE A 596 -27.53 -5.76 -23.96
C PHE A 596 -27.36 -4.98 -25.27
N GLU A 597 -26.30 -5.27 -26.03
CA GLU A 597 -26.06 -4.64 -27.32
C GLU A 597 -27.14 -4.99 -28.35
N ASP A 598 -27.55 -6.25 -28.39
CA ASP A 598 -28.60 -6.69 -29.31
C ASP A 598 -29.96 -6.09 -28.92
N LYS A 599 -30.27 -6.02 -27.62
CA LYS A 599 -31.47 -5.32 -27.14
C LYS A 599 -31.44 -3.84 -27.48
N ARG A 600 -30.31 -3.16 -27.36
CA ARG A 600 -30.16 -1.76 -27.77
C ARG A 600 -30.40 -1.58 -29.27
N LYS A 601 -29.80 -2.43 -30.10
CA LYS A 601 -30.02 -2.39 -31.57
C LYS A 601 -31.47 -2.64 -31.96
N GLU A 602 -32.13 -3.59 -31.27
CA GLU A 602 -33.58 -3.84 -31.45
C GLU A 602 -34.39 -2.56 -31.19
N LEU A 603 -34.18 -1.91 -30.03
CA LEU A 603 -34.88 -0.69 -29.67
C LEU A 603 -34.54 0.49 -30.59
N GLU A 604 -33.28 0.63 -31.00
CA GLU A 604 -32.84 1.63 -31.98
C GLU A 604 -33.55 1.43 -33.33
N SER A 605 -33.72 0.20 -33.79
CA SER A 605 -34.42 -0.10 -35.05
C SER A 605 -35.91 0.25 -34.99
N MET A 606 -36.55 0.14 -33.83
CA MET A 606 -37.95 0.43 -33.62
C MET A 606 -38.23 1.93 -33.42
N TRP A 607 -37.41 2.60 -32.60
CA TRP A 607 -37.70 3.98 -32.16
C TRP A 607 -37.07 5.07 -33.04
N ASN A 608 -35.87 4.86 -33.60
CA ASN A 608 -35.20 5.86 -34.43
C ASN A 608 -36.03 6.30 -35.66
N PRO A 609 -36.74 5.42 -36.39
CA PRO A 609 -37.57 5.82 -37.50
C PRO A 609 -38.74 6.76 -37.09
N ILE A 610 -39.28 6.58 -35.88
CA ILE A 610 -40.36 7.38 -35.34
C ILE A 610 -39.82 8.73 -34.86
N ILE A 611 -38.69 8.71 -34.13
CA ILE A 611 -38.08 9.94 -33.56
C ILE A 611 -37.55 10.85 -34.67
N THR A 612 -36.92 10.26 -35.71
CA THR A 612 -36.32 11.01 -36.81
C THR A 612 -37.35 11.63 -37.73
N LYS A 613 -38.51 10.98 -37.98
CA LYS A 613 -39.62 11.59 -38.73
C LYS A 613 -40.15 12.88 -38.10
N CYS A 614 -39.95 13.06 -36.82
CA CYS A 614 -40.40 14.25 -36.07
C CYS A 614 -39.33 15.36 -35.97
N THR A 615 -38.13 15.18 -36.54
CA THR A 615 -37.06 16.19 -36.56
C THR A 615 -36.94 16.91 -37.90
N THR A 616 -37.73 16.53 -38.88
CA THR A 616 -37.72 17.09 -40.25
C THR A 616 -38.88 18.03 -40.56
N PHE A 617 -39.44 18.69 -39.54
CA PHE A 617 -40.41 19.79 -39.73
C PHE A 617 -39.97 21.04 -38.98
#